data_133fcdae80300ade89921720e797ed33
#
_entry.id   133fcdae80300ade89921720e797ed33
#
_cell.length_a   1.000
_cell.length_b   1.000
_cell.length_c   1.000
_cell.angle_alpha   90.00
_cell.angle_beta   90.00
_cell.angle_gamma   90.00
#
_symmetry.space_group_name_H-M   'P 1'
#
loop_
_entity.id
_entity.type
_entity.pdbx_description
1 polymer ?
#
loop_
_entity_poly.entity_id
_entity_poly.type
_entity_poly.pdbx_seq_one_letter_code
_entity_poly.pdbx_strand_id
1 'polypeptide(L)'
;PMKCVMRCVVLLMIIIRERFLRIPGEEESIKFGIVGAVSHPQVNNDSVNYSKAPWASQPTQMISYVSCHDDMCLVDRLKSSIPGITPEQLVRLDKLAQTAVLTSQGIPFIYAEKR
;
A
#
# COMPACT_ATOMS: atom_id res chain seq x y z
N PRO A 1 15.77 -4.69 -4.27
CA PRO A 1 15.35 -4.71 -2.87
C PRO A 1 14.74 -3.39 -2.41
N MET A 2 15.43 -2.25 -2.57
CA MET A 2 14.88 -0.92 -2.19
C MET A 2 13.62 -0.51 -2.96
N LYS A 3 13.47 -0.94 -4.21
CA LYS A 3 12.26 -0.62 -5.02
C LYS A 3 10.99 -1.31 -4.51
N CYS A 4 11.10 -2.46 -3.88
CA CYS A 4 9.95 -3.17 -3.27
C CYS A 4 9.46 -2.48 -1.99
N VAL A 5 10.38 -2.10 -1.12
CA VAL A 5 10.09 -1.42 0.16
C VAL A 5 9.36 -0.09 -0.09
N MET A 6 9.86 0.72 -1.03
CA MET A 6 9.23 1.99 -1.37
C MET A 6 7.80 1.83 -1.94
N ARG A 7 7.50 0.74 -2.61
CA ARG A 7 6.20 0.56 -3.28
C ARG A 7 5.06 0.17 -2.33
N CYS A 8 5.34 -0.58 -1.27
CA CYS A 8 4.30 -0.94 -0.31
C CYS A 8 4.02 0.16 0.72
N VAL A 9 5.05 0.89 1.14
CA VAL A 9 4.86 2.12 1.93
C VAL A 9 4.05 3.14 1.13
N VAL A 10 4.26 3.19 -0.18
CA VAL A 10 3.47 4.03 -1.09
C VAL A 10 2.01 3.61 -1.10
N LEU A 11 1.69 2.32 -1.20
CA LEU A 11 0.31 1.85 -1.18
C LEU A 11 -0.41 2.28 0.10
N LEU A 12 0.23 2.17 1.25
CA LEU A 12 -0.32 2.64 2.52
C LEU A 12 -0.53 4.16 2.54
N MET A 13 0.47 4.93 2.11
CA MET A 13 0.35 6.40 2.04
C MET A 13 -0.75 6.83 1.07
N ILE A 14 -0.93 6.11 -0.03
CA ILE A 14 -1.99 6.32 -0.99
C ILE A 14 -3.36 6.06 -0.37
N ILE A 15 -3.53 4.94 0.31
CA ILE A 15 -4.78 4.60 1.00
C ILE A 15 -5.13 5.66 2.05
N ILE A 16 -4.14 6.13 2.81
CA ILE A 16 -4.35 7.20 3.80
C ILE A 16 -4.77 8.50 3.10
N ARG A 17 -4.09 8.89 2.04
CA ARG A 17 -4.39 10.12 1.30
C ARG A 17 -5.76 10.07 0.66
N GLU A 18 -6.07 9.04 -0.08
CA GLU A 18 -7.34 8.89 -0.78
C GLU A 18 -8.53 8.80 0.18
N ARG A 19 -8.43 7.92 1.16
CA ARG A 19 -9.57 7.60 2.02
C ARG A 19 -9.77 8.61 3.15
N PHE A 20 -8.72 9.09 3.75
CA PHE A 20 -8.79 9.96 4.93
C PHE A 20 -8.63 11.43 4.60
N LEU A 21 -7.65 11.78 3.79
CA LEU A 21 -7.39 13.18 3.41
C LEU A 21 -8.19 13.60 2.17
N ARG A 22 -8.87 12.67 1.52
CA ARG A 22 -9.66 12.91 0.29
C ARG A 22 -8.87 13.64 -0.80
N ILE A 23 -7.61 13.27 -0.97
CA ILE A 23 -6.76 13.79 -2.02
C ILE A 23 -6.90 12.88 -3.24
N PRO A 24 -7.52 13.34 -4.33
CA PRO A 24 -7.71 12.52 -5.53
C PRO A 24 -6.41 12.29 -6.30
N GLY A 25 -6.38 11.29 -7.16
CA GLY A 25 -5.31 11.09 -8.14
C GLY A 25 -4.39 9.91 -7.89
N GLU A 26 -4.64 9.09 -6.87
CA GLU A 26 -3.80 7.94 -6.51
C GLU A 26 -4.42 6.58 -6.87
N GLU A 27 -5.60 6.59 -7.47
CA GLU A 27 -6.40 5.39 -7.77
C GLU A 27 -5.66 4.40 -8.66
N GLU A 28 -4.95 4.87 -9.69
CA GLU A 28 -4.21 4.00 -10.61
C GLU A 28 -3.01 3.34 -9.90
N SER A 29 -2.38 4.02 -8.96
CA SER A 29 -1.31 3.44 -8.14
C SER A 29 -1.83 2.33 -7.22
N ILE A 30 -3.01 2.49 -6.66
CA ILE A 30 -3.69 1.45 -5.87
C ILE A 30 -4.03 0.25 -6.75
N LYS A 31 -4.64 0.47 -7.90
CA LYS A 31 -4.95 -0.59 -8.86
C LYS A 31 -3.70 -1.37 -9.28
N PHE A 32 -2.62 -0.66 -9.57
CA PHE A 32 -1.34 -1.27 -9.92
C PHE A 32 -0.81 -2.20 -8.82
N GLY A 33 -0.91 -1.77 -7.57
CA GLY A 33 -0.54 -2.61 -6.42
C GLY A 33 -1.46 -3.82 -6.25
N ILE A 34 -2.77 -3.64 -6.44
CA ILE A 34 -3.77 -4.71 -6.30
C ILE A 34 -3.56 -5.81 -7.34
N VAL A 35 -3.22 -5.48 -8.57
CA VAL A 35 -2.97 -6.48 -9.63
C VAL A 35 -1.58 -7.11 -9.56
N GLY A 36 -0.74 -6.70 -8.63
CA GLY A 36 0.59 -7.30 -8.44
C GLY A 36 1.64 -6.81 -9.42
N ALA A 37 1.56 -5.57 -9.85
CA ALA A 37 2.51 -4.91 -10.74
C ALA A 37 2.64 -5.54 -12.14
N VAL A 38 1.63 -6.28 -12.56
CA VAL A 38 1.54 -6.85 -13.92
C VAL A 38 0.83 -5.89 -14.87
N SER A 39 0.96 -6.15 -16.18
CA SER A 39 0.15 -5.47 -17.19
C SER A 39 -1.32 -5.85 -17.03
N HIS A 40 -2.20 -4.85 -16.93
CA HIS A 40 -3.63 -5.05 -16.77
C HIS A 40 -4.41 -3.97 -17.53
N PRO A 41 -5.48 -4.34 -18.27
CA PRO A 41 -6.21 -3.39 -19.11
C PRO A 41 -6.92 -2.30 -18.32
N GLN A 42 -7.25 -2.51 -17.06
CA GLN A 42 -7.89 -1.54 -16.19
C GLN A 42 -6.93 -0.64 -15.43
N VAL A 43 -5.61 -0.77 -15.65
CA VAL A 43 -4.59 0.05 -15.02
C VAL A 43 -3.94 0.96 -16.07
N ASN A 44 -4.06 2.27 -15.85
CA ASN A 44 -3.37 3.27 -16.64
C ASN A 44 -1.99 3.53 -16.03
N ASN A 45 -0.95 2.91 -16.59
CA ASN A 45 0.41 3.02 -16.07
C ASN A 45 0.97 4.44 -16.14
N ASP A 46 0.50 5.28 -17.05
CA ASP A 46 0.95 6.68 -17.15
C ASP A 46 0.58 7.50 -15.90
N SER A 47 -0.46 7.09 -15.21
CA SER A 47 -0.96 7.74 -13.98
C SER A 47 -0.46 7.08 -12.70
N VAL A 48 0.35 6.01 -12.79
CA VAL A 48 0.97 5.36 -11.64
C VAL A 48 2.19 6.17 -11.19
N ASN A 49 2.26 6.52 -9.91
CA ASN A 49 3.27 7.47 -9.41
C ASN A 49 4.71 6.99 -9.51
N TYR A 50 5.01 5.77 -9.12
CA TYR A 50 6.38 5.31 -8.97
C TYR A 50 6.82 4.31 -10.04
N SER A 51 5.93 3.91 -10.92
CA SER A 51 6.23 2.96 -11.97
C SER A 51 5.34 3.19 -13.17
N LYS A 52 5.89 3.73 -14.22
CA LYS A 52 5.16 4.04 -15.46
C LYS A 52 4.98 2.82 -16.37
N ALA A 53 5.50 1.67 -15.96
CA ALA A 53 5.38 0.42 -16.70
C ALA A 53 5.24 -0.77 -15.75
N PRO A 54 4.50 -1.83 -16.14
CA PRO A 54 4.47 -3.07 -15.38
C PRO A 54 5.87 -3.68 -15.35
N TRP A 55 6.29 -4.19 -14.19
CA TRP A 55 7.60 -4.79 -14.01
C TRP A 55 7.55 -6.28 -13.68
N ALA A 56 6.39 -6.79 -13.30
CA ALA A 56 6.17 -8.20 -13.02
C ALA A 56 5.52 -8.89 -14.22
N SER A 57 5.98 -10.07 -14.58
CA SER A 57 5.32 -10.92 -15.56
C SER A 57 4.21 -11.77 -14.93
N GLN A 58 4.33 -12.04 -13.62
CA GLN A 58 3.33 -12.74 -12.84
C GLN A 58 3.16 -12.04 -11.48
N PRO A 59 1.94 -12.03 -10.90
CA PRO A 59 1.71 -11.40 -9.58
C PRO A 59 2.57 -11.99 -8.47
N THR A 60 2.94 -13.25 -8.56
CA THR A 60 3.81 -13.93 -7.59
C THR A 60 5.24 -13.38 -7.51
N GLN A 61 5.62 -12.51 -8.42
CA GLN A 61 6.90 -11.78 -8.37
C GLN A 61 6.85 -10.54 -7.48
N MET A 62 5.68 -10.16 -6.98
CA MET A 62 5.47 -9.03 -6.10
C MET A 62 5.15 -9.51 -4.68
N ILE A 63 5.79 -8.88 -3.68
CA ILE A 63 5.46 -9.05 -2.27
C ILE A 63 4.68 -7.81 -1.82
N SER A 64 3.47 -8.04 -1.31
CA SER A 64 2.58 -6.98 -0.79
C SER A 64 2.69 -6.92 0.72
N TYR A 65 3.01 -5.75 1.27
CA TYR A 65 3.07 -5.52 2.70
C TYR A 65 2.87 -4.03 3.04
N VAL A 66 2.53 -3.74 4.26
CA VAL A 66 2.34 -2.36 4.76
C VAL A 66 3.28 -2.02 5.92
N SER A 67 4.04 -2.98 6.41
CA SER A 67 4.99 -2.81 7.50
C SER A 67 6.11 -3.84 7.40
N CYS A 68 7.33 -3.43 7.68
CA CYS A 68 8.50 -4.31 7.73
C CYS A 68 9.53 -3.79 8.74
N HIS A 69 10.64 -4.52 8.91
CA HIS A 69 11.63 -4.28 9.96
C HIS A 69 12.41 -2.95 9.84
N ASP A 70 12.50 -2.37 8.66
CA ASP A 70 13.32 -1.20 8.38
C ASP A 70 12.53 0.11 8.26
N ASP A 71 11.26 0.09 8.64
CA ASP A 71 10.38 1.25 8.58
C ASP A 71 9.53 1.35 9.86
N MET A 72 8.88 2.49 10.05
CA MET A 72 7.88 2.68 11.09
C MET A 72 6.82 1.60 11.03
N CYS A 73 6.40 1.09 12.19
CA CYS A 73 5.23 0.23 12.20
C CYS A 73 3.97 0.99 11.74
N LEU A 74 3.01 0.22 11.23
CA LEU A 74 1.79 0.77 10.62
C LEU A 74 1.06 1.74 11.56
N VAL A 75 0.92 1.38 12.84
CA VAL A 75 0.25 2.21 13.84
C VAL A 75 0.96 3.54 14.05
N ASP A 76 2.28 3.53 14.19
CA ASP A 76 3.08 4.74 14.38
C ASP A 76 3.04 5.64 13.14
N ARG A 77 3.06 5.03 11.96
CA ARG A 77 2.94 5.76 10.70
C ARG A 77 1.57 6.43 10.55
N LEU A 78 0.50 5.75 10.90
CA LEU A 78 -0.85 6.31 10.88
C LEU A 78 -0.97 7.49 11.85
N LYS A 79 -0.46 7.35 13.06
CA LYS A 79 -0.45 8.45 14.04
C LYS A 79 0.38 9.64 13.56
N SER A 80 1.51 9.40 12.94
CA SER A 80 2.39 10.44 12.41
C SER A 80 1.76 11.18 11.20
N SER A 81 1.06 10.44 10.35
CA SER A 81 0.47 10.98 9.12
C SER A 81 -0.84 11.72 9.35
N ILE A 82 -1.57 11.37 10.41
CA ILE A 82 -2.88 11.93 10.73
C ILE A 82 -2.86 12.42 12.18
N PRO A 83 -2.46 13.68 12.43
CA PRO A 83 -2.51 14.25 13.77
C PRO A 83 -3.94 14.28 14.30
N GLY A 84 -4.12 13.83 15.55
CA GLY A 84 -5.44 13.80 16.19
C GLY A 84 -6.32 12.61 15.80
N ILE A 85 -5.75 11.58 15.17
CA ILE A 85 -6.49 10.35 14.87
C ILE A 85 -7.03 9.69 16.13
N THR A 86 -8.31 9.33 16.14
CA THR A 86 -8.93 8.62 17.26
C THR A 86 -8.51 7.14 17.25
N PRO A 87 -8.49 6.43 18.41
CA PRO A 87 -8.18 5.01 18.44
C PRO A 87 -9.11 4.17 17.55
N GLU A 88 -10.37 4.53 17.44
CA GLU A 88 -11.34 3.86 16.57
C GLU A 88 -10.99 4.01 15.10
N GLN A 89 -10.66 5.23 14.66
CA GLN A 89 -10.21 5.49 13.28
C GLN A 89 -8.90 4.76 12.97
N LEU A 90 -7.97 4.73 13.92
CA LEU A 90 -6.70 4.03 13.79
C LEU A 90 -6.91 2.54 13.51
N VAL A 91 -7.78 1.88 14.28
CA VAL A 91 -8.12 0.47 14.07
C VAL A 91 -8.77 0.24 12.71
N ARG A 92 -9.66 1.11 12.28
CA ARG A 92 -10.31 1.01 10.96
C ARG A 92 -9.32 1.13 9.81
N LEU A 93 -8.38 2.07 9.89
CA LEU A 93 -7.36 2.26 8.86
C LEU A 93 -6.35 1.12 8.83
N ASP A 94 -5.96 0.60 9.98
CA ASP A 94 -5.11 -0.59 10.08
C ASP A 94 -5.78 -1.80 9.42
N LYS A 95 -7.03 -2.06 9.74
CA LYS A 95 -7.82 -3.13 9.10
C LYS A 95 -7.93 -2.95 7.59
N LEU A 96 -8.16 -1.74 7.12
CA LEU A 96 -8.22 -1.43 5.69
C LEU A 96 -6.88 -1.74 4.99
N ALA A 97 -5.78 -1.32 5.57
CA ALA A 97 -4.45 -1.56 5.03
C ALA A 97 -4.10 -3.05 4.99
N GLN A 98 -4.38 -3.79 6.06
CA GLN A 98 -4.17 -5.23 6.12
C GLN A 98 -5.07 -5.98 5.13
N THR A 99 -6.32 -5.54 4.98
CA THR A 99 -7.26 -6.11 3.99
C THR A 99 -6.72 -5.92 2.58
N ALA A 100 -6.21 -4.75 2.24
CA ALA A 100 -5.60 -4.49 0.93
C ALA A 100 -4.42 -5.43 0.66
N VAL A 101 -3.57 -5.68 1.64
CA VAL A 101 -2.45 -6.62 1.52
C VAL A 101 -2.92 -8.04 1.29
N LEU A 102 -3.86 -8.52 2.10
CA LEU A 102 -4.31 -9.93 2.06
C LEU A 102 -5.18 -10.25 0.87
N THR A 103 -5.85 -9.28 0.28
CA THR A 103 -6.76 -9.48 -0.86
C THR A 103 -6.17 -9.09 -2.21
N SER A 104 -5.01 -8.44 -2.23
CA SER A 104 -4.30 -8.11 -3.47
C SER A 104 -3.65 -9.33 -4.09
N GLN A 105 -3.41 -9.26 -5.40
CA GLN A 105 -2.59 -10.25 -6.09
C GLN A 105 -1.13 -10.12 -5.63
N GLY A 106 -0.42 -11.22 -5.64
CA GLY A 106 0.96 -11.27 -5.14
C GLY A 106 1.09 -12.06 -3.86
N ILE A 107 2.29 -12.06 -3.28
CA ILE A 107 2.59 -12.77 -2.05
C ILE A 107 2.35 -11.83 -0.86
N PRO A 108 1.38 -12.07 0.01
CA PRO A 108 1.16 -11.23 1.18
C PRO A 108 2.25 -11.46 2.21
N PHE A 109 2.75 -10.37 2.78
CA PHE A 109 3.71 -10.39 3.87
C PHE A 109 3.14 -9.61 5.05
N ILE A 110 3.09 -10.23 6.22
CA ILE A 110 2.65 -9.61 7.46
C ILE A 110 3.82 -9.54 8.43
N TYR A 111 4.17 -8.35 8.84
CA TYR A 111 5.19 -8.13 9.84
C TYR A 111 4.59 -8.28 11.23
N ALA A 112 5.02 -9.31 11.96
CA ALA A 112 4.57 -9.58 13.32
C ALA A 112 5.29 -8.67 14.30
N GLU A 113 4.85 -7.46 14.46
CA GLU A 113 5.38 -6.52 15.41
C GLU A 113 4.67 -6.64 16.76
N LYS A 114 5.45 -6.87 17.81
CA LYS A 114 4.96 -6.89 19.19
C LYS A 114 5.05 -5.48 19.77
N ARG A 115 3.95 -4.77 19.77
CA ARG A 115 3.76 -3.57 20.59
C ARG A 115 2.35 -3.54 21.15
#